data_e0ca5f47f2c6603a05b0c536044d0b96
#
_entry.id   e0ca5f47f2c6603a05b0c536044d0b96
#
_cell.length_a   1.000
_cell.length_b   1.000
_cell.length_c   1.000
_cell.angle_alpha   90.00
_cell.angle_beta   90.00
_cell.angle_gamma   90.00
#
_symmetry.space_group_name_H-M   'P 1'
#
loop_
_entity.id
_entity.type
_entity.pdbx_description
1 polymer ?
#
loop_
_entity_poly.entity_id
_entity_poly.type
_entity_poly.pdbx_seq_one_letter_code
_entity_poly.pdbx_strand_id
1 'polypeptide(L)'
;MKYYLYVIELDKKVGKLVKFRKQSPKFLLGNHCFYVGQSTKKPSIRFRQHKVGYKCNTYAKRFGMRLVPEFYEKYNPIPTRKDAEELEEYVTMKLRQERYGVWSN
;
A
#
# COMPACT_ATOMS: atom_id res chain seq x y z
N MET A 1 2.33 -15.33 -16.07
CA MET A 1 1.56 -14.17 -15.57
C MET A 1 2.49 -13.27 -14.78
N LYS A 2 2.33 -11.97 -14.89
CA LYS A 2 3.15 -10.99 -14.17
C LYS A 2 2.38 -10.41 -13.00
N TYR A 3 3.12 -10.02 -11.97
CA TYR A 3 2.57 -9.38 -10.78
C TYR A 3 3.22 -8.02 -10.58
N TYR A 4 2.52 -7.13 -9.92
CA TYR A 4 2.98 -5.76 -9.69
C TYR A 4 2.76 -5.39 -8.24
N LEU A 5 3.82 -4.90 -7.62
CA LEU A 5 3.76 -4.28 -6.30
C LEU A 5 3.34 -2.83 -6.49
N TYR A 6 2.55 -2.29 -5.57
CA TYR A 6 2.21 -0.88 -5.60
C TYR A 6 2.04 -0.34 -4.19
N VAL A 7 2.25 0.96 -4.06
CA VAL A 7 2.07 1.68 -2.81
C VAL A 7 1.24 2.92 -3.11
N ILE A 8 0.18 3.12 -2.33
CA ILE A 8 -0.69 4.29 -2.43
C ILE A 8 -0.47 5.14 -1.20
N GLU A 9 -0.19 6.44 -1.39
CA GLU A 9 -0.17 7.38 -0.29
C GLU A 9 -1.59 7.68 0.13
N LEU A 10 -1.85 7.62 1.45
CA LEU A 10 -3.15 7.88 2.03
C LEU A 10 -3.16 9.24 2.71
N ASP A 11 -4.34 9.88 2.73
CA ASP A 11 -4.54 11.11 3.50
C ASP A 11 -4.21 10.79 4.97
N LYS A 12 -3.48 11.70 5.62
CA LYS A 12 -3.04 11.52 7.00
C LYS A 12 -4.21 11.38 7.98
N LYS A 13 -5.40 11.78 7.60
CA LYS A 13 -6.61 11.59 8.42
C LYS A 13 -6.86 10.13 8.76
N VAL A 14 -6.44 9.19 7.90
CA VAL A 14 -6.61 7.77 8.16
C VAL A 14 -5.86 7.36 9.44
N GLY A 15 -4.78 8.05 9.77
CA GLY A 15 -3.99 7.76 10.97
C GLY A 15 -4.74 7.98 12.28
N LYS A 16 -5.88 8.67 12.26
CA LYS A 16 -6.72 8.87 13.43
C LYS A 16 -7.61 7.66 13.72
N LEU A 17 -7.74 6.74 12.76
CA LEU A 17 -8.57 5.55 12.93
C LEU A 17 -7.82 4.47 13.69
N VAL A 18 -8.36 4.05 14.83
CA VAL A 18 -7.72 3.07 15.70
C VAL A 18 -7.42 1.77 14.95
N LYS A 19 -8.38 1.28 14.17
CA LYS A 19 -8.22 0.03 13.41
C LYS A 19 -7.04 0.11 12.44
N PHE A 20 -6.89 1.25 11.77
CA PHE A 20 -5.78 1.46 10.85
C PHE A 20 -4.44 1.39 11.58
N ARG A 21 -4.33 2.07 12.74
CA ARG A 21 -3.08 2.12 13.49
C ARG A 21 -2.64 0.77 14.06
N LYS A 22 -3.57 -0.16 14.26
CA LYS A 22 -3.24 -1.45 14.87
C LYS A 22 -2.22 -2.25 14.07
N GLN A 23 -2.16 -2.08 12.77
CA GLN A 23 -1.14 -2.76 11.95
C GLN A 23 0.24 -2.11 12.05
N SER A 24 0.32 -0.92 12.61
CA SER A 24 1.57 -0.15 12.65
C SER A 24 1.83 0.36 14.08
N PRO A 25 2.22 -0.53 15.01
CA PRO A 25 2.36 -0.14 16.42
C PRO A 25 3.41 0.94 16.67
N LYS A 26 4.37 1.13 15.74
CA LYS A 26 5.38 2.17 15.86
C LYS A 26 5.01 3.46 15.14
N PHE A 27 3.81 3.53 14.57
CA PHE A 27 3.34 4.70 13.82
C PHE A 27 3.40 5.96 14.69
N LEU A 28 4.06 6.97 14.16
CA LEU A 28 4.10 8.30 14.79
C LEU A 28 2.95 9.12 14.24
N LEU A 29 1.96 9.42 15.08
CA LEU A 29 0.77 10.17 14.66
C LEU A 29 1.17 11.48 13.99
N GLY A 30 0.56 11.75 12.84
CA GLY A 30 0.90 12.90 12.00
C GLY A 30 1.89 12.60 10.90
N ASN A 31 2.53 11.42 10.93
CA ASN A 31 3.43 11.00 9.87
C ASN A 31 2.64 10.49 8.65
N HIS A 32 3.36 10.22 7.56
CA HIS A 32 2.74 9.73 6.32
C HIS A 32 2.07 8.38 6.51
N CYS A 33 1.04 8.12 5.71
CA CYS A 33 0.30 6.86 5.73
C CYS A 33 0.25 6.27 4.32
N PHE A 34 0.33 4.93 4.24
CA PHE A 34 0.40 4.22 2.96
C PHE A 34 -0.45 2.95 3.00
N TYR A 35 -0.88 2.54 1.82
CA TYR A 35 -1.44 1.22 1.57
C TYR A 35 -0.50 0.48 0.62
N VAL A 36 -0.09 -0.72 0.99
CA VAL A 36 0.80 -1.56 0.17
C VAL A 36 0.02 -2.76 -0.32
N GLY A 37 0.10 -3.02 -1.62
CA GLY A 37 -0.60 -4.15 -2.23
C GLY A 37 0.16 -4.73 -3.40
N GLN A 38 -0.34 -5.87 -3.89
CA GLN A 38 0.18 -6.48 -5.11
C GLN A 38 -1.01 -6.97 -5.94
N SER A 39 -0.81 -7.07 -7.25
CA SER A 39 -1.88 -7.41 -8.18
C SER A 39 -1.31 -7.91 -9.50
N THR A 40 -2.14 -8.60 -10.28
CA THR A 40 -1.80 -8.93 -11.67
C THR A 40 -2.03 -7.74 -12.60
N LYS A 41 -2.67 -6.68 -12.11
CA LYS A 41 -2.90 -5.45 -12.86
C LYS A 41 -1.79 -4.46 -12.59
N LYS A 42 -1.48 -3.62 -13.59
CA LYS A 42 -0.50 -2.55 -13.43
C LYS A 42 -0.94 -1.60 -12.30
N PRO A 43 0.01 -0.97 -11.59
CA PRO A 43 -0.34 -0.09 -10.47
C PRO A 43 -1.37 1.00 -10.80
N SER A 44 -1.25 1.65 -11.96
CA SER A 44 -2.20 2.70 -12.36
C SER A 44 -3.62 2.16 -12.52
N ILE A 45 -3.76 0.95 -13.05
CA ILE A 45 -5.07 0.32 -13.23
C ILE A 45 -5.64 -0.06 -11.87
N ARG A 46 -4.83 -0.66 -11.00
CA ARG A 46 -5.28 -1.12 -9.69
C ARG A 46 -5.64 0.06 -8.78
N PHE A 47 -4.88 1.15 -8.86
CA PHE A 47 -5.20 2.38 -8.14
C PHE A 47 -6.58 2.90 -8.53
N ARG A 48 -6.86 2.96 -9.84
CA ARG A 48 -8.17 3.39 -10.34
C ARG A 48 -9.29 2.48 -9.83
N GLN A 49 -9.06 1.16 -9.85
CA GLN A 49 -10.05 0.19 -9.35
C GLN A 49 -10.38 0.45 -7.88
N HIS A 50 -9.37 0.73 -7.05
CA HIS A 50 -9.60 1.08 -5.65
C HIS A 50 -10.46 2.34 -5.55
N LYS A 51 -10.13 3.37 -6.30
CA LYS A 51 -10.81 4.66 -6.20
C LYS A 51 -12.27 4.59 -6.64
N VAL A 52 -12.59 3.76 -7.64
CA VAL A 52 -13.99 3.58 -8.07
C VAL A 52 -14.72 2.51 -7.27
N GLY A 53 -14.05 1.81 -6.37
CA GLY A 53 -14.68 0.84 -5.48
C GLY A 53 -14.74 -0.59 -6.00
N TYR A 54 -14.02 -0.92 -7.07
CA TYR A 54 -14.02 -2.28 -7.63
C TYR A 54 -13.02 -3.15 -6.86
N LYS A 55 -13.55 -4.16 -6.14
CA LYS A 55 -12.74 -5.09 -5.31
C LYS A 55 -11.70 -4.32 -4.51
N CYS A 56 -12.14 -3.23 -3.87
CA CYS A 56 -11.25 -2.25 -3.28
C CYS A 56 -10.95 -2.53 -1.82
N ASN A 57 -9.82 -1.96 -1.36
CA ASN A 57 -9.57 -1.79 0.06
C ASN A 57 -10.25 -0.49 0.50
N THR A 58 -10.91 -0.51 1.66
CA THR A 58 -11.67 0.63 2.17
C THR A 58 -10.78 1.86 2.37
N TYR A 59 -9.58 1.68 2.92
CA TYR A 59 -8.68 2.82 3.16
C TYR A 59 -8.15 3.40 1.85
N ALA A 60 -7.78 2.53 0.90
CA ALA A 60 -7.31 2.99 -0.40
C ALA A 60 -8.42 3.76 -1.13
N LYS A 61 -9.67 3.30 -1.05
CA LYS A 61 -10.78 4.00 -1.67
C LYS A 61 -11.05 5.35 -1.04
N ARG A 62 -11.14 5.40 0.29
CA ARG A 62 -11.54 6.61 1.02
C ARG A 62 -10.42 7.64 1.13
N PHE A 63 -9.20 7.18 1.32
CA PHE A 63 -8.08 8.05 1.67
C PHE A 63 -6.95 8.04 0.64
N GLY A 64 -7.03 7.21 -0.39
CA GLY A 64 -5.98 7.13 -1.41
C GLY A 64 -5.82 8.44 -2.16
N MET A 65 -4.58 8.94 -2.23
CA MET A 65 -4.25 10.22 -2.86
C MET A 65 -3.48 10.02 -4.16
N ARG A 66 -2.43 9.22 -4.13
CA ARG A 66 -1.58 9.00 -5.29
C ARG A 66 -0.73 7.73 -5.13
N LEU A 67 -0.26 7.20 -6.25
CA LEU A 67 0.76 6.16 -6.23
C LEU A 67 2.11 6.76 -5.87
N VAL A 68 2.98 5.93 -5.25
CA VAL A 68 4.32 6.33 -4.84
C VAL A 68 5.33 5.40 -5.52
N PRO A 69 5.61 5.61 -6.85
CA PRO A 69 6.45 4.69 -7.63
C PRO A 69 7.85 4.49 -7.06
N GLU A 70 8.40 5.50 -6.40
CA GLU A 70 9.75 5.43 -5.84
C GLU A 70 9.92 4.29 -4.83
N PHE A 71 8.83 3.77 -4.27
CA PHE A 71 8.88 2.67 -3.30
C PHE A 71 8.80 1.28 -3.95
N TYR A 72 8.41 1.17 -5.22
CA TYR A 72 8.13 -0.16 -5.78
C TYR A 72 8.53 -0.33 -7.24
N GLU A 73 8.76 0.75 -7.99
CA GLU A 73 8.96 0.67 -9.43
C GLU A 73 10.10 -0.27 -9.83
N LYS A 74 11.19 -0.26 -9.07
CA LYS A 74 12.37 -1.09 -9.36
C LYS A 74 12.10 -2.60 -9.26
N TYR A 75 11.04 -3.00 -8.59
CA TYR A 75 10.72 -4.42 -8.42
C TYR A 75 9.84 -4.96 -9.54
N ASN A 76 9.10 -4.09 -10.23
CA ASN A 76 8.10 -4.51 -11.22
C ASN A 76 8.69 -4.67 -12.62
N PRO A 77 8.20 -5.58 -13.44
CA PRO A 77 7.22 -6.61 -13.09
C PRO A 77 7.85 -7.76 -12.32
N ILE A 78 7.01 -8.48 -11.58
CA ILE A 78 7.45 -9.58 -10.72
C ILE A 78 6.96 -10.91 -11.32
N PRO A 79 7.84 -11.90 -11.50
CA PRO A 79 7.47 -13.11 -12.26
C PRO A 79 6.54 -14.07 -11.53
N THR A 80 6.56 -14.14 -10.20
CA THR A 80 5.74 -15.10 -9.46
C THR A 80 4.94 -14.43 -8.36
N ARG A 81 3.79 -15.06 -8.01
CA ARG A 81 2.96 -14.58 -6.92
C ARG A 81 3.69 -14.64 -5.59
N LYS A 82 4.47 -15.69 -5.37
CA LYS A 82 5.23 -15.84 -4.13
C LYS A 82 6.20 -14.67 -3.94
N ASP A 83 6.95 -14.34 -5.00
CA ASP A 83 7.88 -13.21 -4.94
C ASP A 83 7.14 -11.89 -4.69
N ALA A 84 5.96 -11.72 -5.30
CA ALA A 84 5.16 -10.51 -5.10
C ALA A 84 4.70 -10.40 -3.65
N GLU A 85 4.27 -11.51 -3.05
CA GLU A 85 3.84 -11.53 -1.64
C GLU A 85 5.01 -11.21 -0.70
N GLU A 86 6.18 -11.78 -0.98
CA GLU A 86 7.38 -11.53 -0.18
C GLU A 86 7.82 -10.07 -0.29
N LEU A 87 7.78 -9.49 -1.49
CA LEU A 87 8.13 -8.09 -1.69
C LEU A 87 7.12 -7.15 -1.04
N GLU A 88 5.83 -7.49 -1.11
CA GLU A 88 4.80 -6.72 -0.41
C GLU A 88 5.10 -6.67 1.08
N GLU A 89 5.41 -7.82 1.67
CA GLU A 89 5.72 -7.92 3.09
C GLU A 89 7.00 -7.13 3.43
N TYR A 90 8.02 -7.25 2.58
CA TYR A 90 9.30 -6.56 2.79
C TYR A 90 9.12 -5.03 2.76
N VAL A 91 8.43 -4.51 1.74
CA VAL A 91 8.20 -3.07 1.62
C VAL A 91 7.35 -2.56 2.77
N THR A 92 6.30 -3.32 3.14
CA THR A 92 5.45 -2.98 4.27
C THR A 92 6.27 -2.84 5.55
N MET A 93 7.14 -3.82 5.82
CA MET A 93 7.99 -3.81 7.01
C MET A 93 8.95 -2.61 6.99
N LYS A 94 9.57 -2.34 5.85
CA LYS A 94 10.51 -1.22 5.72
C LYS A 94 9.82 0.12 6.01
N LEU A 95 8.62 0.31 5.47
CA LEU A 95 7.87 1.55 5.71
C LEU A 95 7.42 1.67 7.17
N ARG A 96 7.04 0.57 7.80
CA ARG A 96 6.69 0.57 9.23
C ARG A 96 7.88 0.91 10.11
N GLN A 97 9.09 0.50 9.73
CA GLN A 97 10.31 0.85 10.45
C GLN A 97 10.59 2.36 10.43
N GLU A 98 10.10 3.06 9.40
CA GLU A 98 10.20 4.51 9.30
C GLU A 98 9.12 5.23 10.08
N ARG A 99 8.34 4.50 10.90
CA ARG A 99 7.26 5.02 11.74
C ARG A 99 6.09 5.58 10.94
N TYR A 100 5.94 5.15 9.69
CA TYR A 100 4.76 5.46 8.88
C TYR A 100 3.58 4.59 9.31
N GLY A 101 2.36 5.06 9.04
CA GLY A 101 1.18 4.24 9.16
C GLY A 101 1.00 3.44 7.88
N VAL A 102 1.00 2.11 7.97
CA VAL A 102 0.95 1.27 6.77
C VAL A 102 -0.11 0.19 6.94
N TRP A 103 -1.02 0.14 5.98
CA TRP A 103 -1.99 -0.94 5.88
C TRP A 103 -1.61 -1.87 4.73
N SER A 104 -1.65 -3.17 4.99
CA SER A 104 -1.46 -4.21 3.98
C SER A 104 -2.47 -5.31 4.25
N ASN A 105 -3.01 -5.86 3.20
CA ASN A 105 -3.95 -6.99 3.35
C ASN A 105 -3.25 -8.29 3.64
#